data_a1cf419cd839133e670e7f6ebe16cc13
#
_entry.id   a1cf419cd839133e670e7f6ebe16cc13
#
_cell.length_a   1.000
_cell.length_b   1.000
_cell.length_c   1.000
_cell.angle_alpha   90.00
_cell.angle_beta   90.00
_cell.angle_gamma   90.00
#
_symmetry.space_group_name_H-M   'P 1'
#
loop_
_entity.id
_entity.type
_entity.pdbx_description
1 polymer ?
#
loop_
_entity_poly.entity_id
_entity_poly.type
_entity_poly.pdbx_seq_one_letter_code
_entity_poly.pdbx_strand_id
1 'polypeptide(L)'
;RDYYASRGLGDVYKRQNLQWLIEKSGQPFEYDMVVIDELSSFKNHQAKRFKALMKVRPKVKRIVGLTGTPSSNGLMDLFAEFKILDMGVRLGRFIGQYRNTYFNPDKVNGPIVYSYKPLPGAEDAIYEKISDITISMKAADHLKMPELVNTKYMVHLSEKEKKKYEDMKAKLVLELPEGEITAANAASLSGKLSQMALSL
;
A
#
# COMPACT_ATOMS: atom_id res chain seq x y z
N ARG A 1 -7.62 4.43 20.78
CA ARG A 1 -8.79 5.29 21.10
C ARG A 1 -9.94 4.83 20.23
N ASP A 2 -10.94 4.24 20.83
CA ASP A 2 -12.18 3.85 20.17
C ASP A 2 -13.07 5.09 20.05
N TYR A 3 -13.31 5.51 18.81
CA TYR A 3 -14.31 6.55 18.55
C TYR A 3 -15.67 5.89 18.31
N TYR A 4 -16.60 6.11 19.20
CA TYR A 4 -18.00 5.79 18.98
C TYR A 4 -18.65 6.98 18.28
N ALA A 5 -19.12 6.78 17.06
CA ALA A 5 -20.07 7.68 16.43
C ALA A 5 -21.34 6.91 16.16
N SER A 6 -22.32 7.04 17.02
CA SER A 6 -23.67 6.59 16.74
C SER A 6 -24.66 7.56 17.31
N ARG A 7 -25.63 7.98 16.51
CA ARG A 7 -27.01 8.24 16.95
C ARG A 7 -27.90 8.28 15.72
N GLY A 8 -28.66 7.23 15.57
CA GLY A 8 -29.74 7.14 14.63
C GLY A 8 -29.98 5.70 14.20
N LEU A 9 -31.07 5.10 14.69
CA LEU A 9 -31.66 3.87 14.14
C LEU A 9 -30.79 2.60 14.09
N GLY A 10 -30.18 2.23 15.21
CA GLY A 10 -29.73 0.84 15.42
C GLY A 10 -28.42 0.45 14.77
N ASP A 11 -27.76 1.30 14.01
CA ASP A 11 -26.47 1.00 13.39
C ASP A 11 -25.31 1.30 14.32
N VAL A 12 -24.51 0.29 14.63
CA VAL A 12 -23.29 0.44 15.42
C VAL A 12 -22.11 0.51 14.47
N TYR A 13 -21.46 1.68 14.40
CA TYR A 13 -20.20 1.86 13.70
C TYR A 13 -19.03 1.65 14.65
N LYS A 14 -18.09 0.80 14.29
CA LYS A 14 -16.87 0.59 15.03
C LYS A 14 -15.65 0.80 14.11
N ARG A 15 -14.89 1.89 14.34
CA ARG A 15 -13.63 2.11 13.67
C ARG A 15 -12.54 1.38 14.44
N GLN A 16 -11.86 0.43 13.76
CA GLN A 16 -10.83 -0.40 14.35
C GLN A 16 -9.53 -0.28 13.55
N ASN A 17 -8.41 -0.44 14.20
CA ASN A 17 -7.11 -0.53 13.54
C ASN A 17 -6.81 -1.97 13.09
N LEU A 18 -5.76 -2.11 12.27
CA LEU A 18 -5.34 -3.40 11.75
C LEU A 18 -4.86 -4.38 12.84
N GLN A 19 -4.34 -3.87 13.94
CA GLN A 19 -3.90 -4.71 15.07
C GLN A 19 -5.09 -5.40 15.72
N TRP A 20 -6.19 -4.67 15.95
CA TRP A 20 -7.43 -5.26 16.43
C TRP A 20 -7.92 -6.44 15.56
N LEU A 21 -7.83 -6.29 14.22
CA LEU A 21 -8.23 -7.37 13.31
C LEU A 21 -7.39 -8.63 13.52
N ILE A 22 -6.09 -8.50 13.75
CA ILE A 22 -5.20 -9.63 14.01
C ILE A 22 -5.58 -10.32 15.32
N GLU A 23 -5.82 -9.57 16.37
CA GLU A 23 -6.18 -10.06 17.69
C GLU A 23 -7.55 -10.77 17.68
N LYS A 24 -8.50 -10.22 16.93
CA LYS A 24 -9.88 -10.74 16.84
C LYS A 24 -10.11 -11.79 15.77
N SER A 25 -9.14 -12.11 14.93
CA SER A 25 -9.32 -13.03 13.80
C SER A 25 -9.70 -14.47 14.19
N GLY A 26 -9.48 -14.87 15.44
CA GLY A 26 -9.87 -16.16 16.00
C GLY A 26 -11.18 -16.15 16.80
N GLN A 27 -11.83 -14.98 16.96
CA GLN A 27 -13.04 -14.81 17.76
C GLN A 27 -14.30 -14.71 16.87
N PRO A 28 -15.52 -14.78 17.43
CA PRO A 28 -16.74 -14.50 16.70
C PRO A 28 -16.68 -13.11 16.05
N PHE A 29 -17.05 -13.04 14.78
CA PHE A 29 -17.07 -11.82 14.00
C PHE A 29 -18.54 -11.45 13.72
N GLU A 30 -19.00 -10.37 14.32
CA GLU A 30 -20.42 -9.99 14.40
C GLU A 30 -20.85 -8.96 13.36
N TYR A 31 -19.93 -8.55 12.48
CA TYR A 31 -20.19 -7.49 11.50
C TYR A 31 -20.61 -8.07 10.15
N ASP A 32 -21.76 -7.63 9.66
CA ASP A 32 -22.25 -7.98 8.33
C ASP A 32 -21.51 -7.25 7.22
N MET A 33 -21.06 -6.03 7.48
CA MET A 33 -20.37 -5.17 6.52
C MET A 33 -19.03 -4.72 7.04
N VAL A 34 -18.03 -4.73 6.15
CA VAL A 34 -16.69 -4.21 6.43
C VAL A 34 -16.33 -3.19 5.36
N VAL A 35 -15.91 -2.01 5.80
CA VAL A 35 -15.32 -0.98 4.94
C VAL A 35 -13.84 -0.88 5.29
N ILE A 36 -12.99 -1.06 4.29
CA ILE A 36 -11.55 -0.94 4.42
C ILE A 36 -11.13 0.41 3.87
N ASP A 37 -10.74 1.30 4.78
CA ASP A 37 -10.06 2.54 4.42
C ASP A 37 -8.58 2.24 4.16
N GLU A 38 -8.08 2.67 3.01
CA GLU A 38 -6.76 2.34 2.47
C GLU A 38 -6.57 0.84 2.19
N LEU A 39 -7.35 0.32 1.21
CA LEU A 39 -7.28 -1.08 0.78
C LEU A 39 -5.88 -1.50 0.34
N SER A 40 -5.10 -0.59 -0.27
CA SER A 40 -3.71 -0.80 -0.68
C SER A 40 -2.79 -1.23 0.46
N SER A 41 -3.18 -1.01 1.72
CA SER A 41 -2.47 -1.55 2.88
C SER A 41 -2.47 -3.09 2.93
N PHE A 42 -3.37 -3.76 2.20
CA PHE A 42 -3.50 -5.23 2.13
C PHE A 42 -2.87 -5.87 0.89
N LYS A 43 -2.14 -5.13 0.08
CA LYS A 43 -1.50 -5.62 -1.16
C LYS A 43 -0.59 -6.85 -1.00
N ASN A 44 -0.06 -7.10 0.18
CA ASN A 44 0.74 -8.28 0.47
C ASN A 44 -0.13 -9.41 1.04
N HIS A 45 -0.44 -10.41 0.20
CA HIS A 45 -1.25 -11.59 0.57
C HIS A 45 -0.59 -12.50 1.62
N GLN A 46 0.71 -12.35 1.88
CA GLN A 46 1.42 -13.12 2.92
C GLN A 46 1.42 -12.42 4.28
N ALA A 47 1.07 -11.14 4.33
CA ALA A 47 1.06 -10.37 5.56
C ALA A 47 0.08 -10.92 6.60
N LYS A 48 0.44 -10.82 7.88
CA LYS A 48 -0.41 -11.27 9.01
C LYS A 48 -1.81 -10.67 8.95
N ARG A 49 -1.91 -9.36 8.66
CA ARG A 49 -3.18 -8.64 8.53
C ARG A 49 -4.07 -9.17 7.40
N PHE A 50 -3.48 -9.51 6.24
CA PHE A 50 -4.22 -10.13 5.13
C PHE A 50 -4.78 -11.49 5.55
N LYS A 51 -3.95 -12.35 6.13
CA LYS A 51 -4.36 -13.67 6.61
C LYS A 51 -5.43 -13.59 7.69
N ALA A 52 -5.34 -12.61 8.59
CA ALA A 52 -6.35 -12.36 9.63
C ALA A 52 -7.70 -11.96 9.02
N LEU A 53 -7.69 -11.02 8.06
CA LEU A 53 -8.92 -10.62 7.35
C LEU A 53 -9.53 -11.79 6.57
N MET A 54 -8.73 -12.58 5.88
CA MET A 54 -9.22 -13.74 5.13
C MET A 54 -9.86 -14.83 6.00
N LYS A 55 -9.51 -14.94 7.28
CA LYS A 55 -10.20 -15.84 8.23
C LYS A 55 -11.63 -15.40 8.54
N VAL A 56 -11.86 -14.09 8.62
CA VAL A 56 -13.19 -13.54 8.92
C VAL A 56 -14.00 -13.23 7.66
N ARG A 57 -13.35 -13.09 6.53
CA ARG A 57 -13.96 -12.71 5.24
C ARG A 57 -15.19 -13.53 4.85
N PRO A 58 -15.22 -14.88 5.04
CA PRO A 58 -16.40 -15.67 4.70
C PRO A 58 -17.64 -15.35 5.55
N LYS A 59 -17.48 -14.72 6.71
CA LYS A 59 -18.58 -14.31 7.60
C LYS A 59 -19.12 -12.92 7.25
N VAL A 60 -18.41 -12.14 6.43
CA VAL A 60 -18.77 -10.78 6.03
C VAL A 60 -19.67 -10.85 4.80
N LYS A 61 -20.89 -10.34 4.91
CA LYS A 61 -21.87 -10.31 3.81
C LYS A 61 -21.48 -9.27 2.75
N ARG A 62 -21.04 -8.08 3.18
CA ARG A 62 -20.67 -6.99 2.29
C ARG A 62 -19.30 -6.42 2.64
N ILE A 63 -18.47 -6.19 1.63
CA ILE A 63 -17.16 -5.58 1.81
C ILE A 63 -16.97 -4.44 0.79
N VAL A 64 -16.38 -3.34 1.25
CA VAL A 64 -16.01 -2.19 0.43
C VAL A 64 -14.57 -1.85 0.72
N GLY A 65 -13.79 -1.64 -0.32
CA GLY A 65 -12.41 -1.16 -0.23
C GLY A 65 -12.31 0.25 -0.81
N LEU A 66 -11.69 1.14 -0.07
CA LEU A 66 -11.40 2.52 -0.49
C LEU A 66 -9.88 2.66 -0.61
N THR A 67 -9.41 3.23 -1.70
CA THR A 67 -7.98 3.53 -1.89
C THR A 67 -7.79 4.60 -2.95
N GLY A 68 -6.81 5.46 -2.75
CA GLY A 68 -6.37 6.43 -3.76
C GLY A 68 -5.32 5.86 -4.72
N THR A 69 -4.70 4.73 -4.38
CA THR A 69 -3.56 4.14 -5.10
C THR A 69 -3.65 2.61 -5.16
N PRO A 70 -4.59 2.02 -5.92
CA PRO A 70 -4.83 0.59 -5.90
C PRO A 70 -3.63 -0.25 -6.38
N SER A 71 -2.84 0.27 -7.30
CA SER A 71 -1.70 -0.43 -7.90
C SER A 71 -0.37 0.30 -7.69
N SER A 72 -0.11 0.76 -6.47
CA SER A 72 1.06 1.61 -6.13
C SER A 72 2.42 1.00 -6.52
N ASN A 73 2.55 -0.33 -6.52
CA ASN A 73 3.75 -1.05 -6.96
C ASN A 73 3.48 -1.90 -8.23
N GLY A 74 2.42 -1.57 -8.97
CA GLY A 74 2.03 -2.25 -10.19
C GLY A 74 0.88 -3.26 -10.01
N LEU A 75 0.49 -3.87 -11.13
CA LEU A 75 -0.69 -4.74 -11.23
C LEU A 75 -0.68 -5.97 -10.30
N MET A 76 0.50 -6.37 -9.80
CA MET A 76 0.63 -7.47 -8.85
C MET A 76 -0.09 -7.20 -7.51
N ASP A 77 -0.21 -5.94 -7.10
CA ASP A 77 -0.86 -5.54 -5.86
C ASP A 77 -2.36 -5.88 -5.88
N LEU A 78 -3.00 -5.76 -7.06
CA LEU A 78 -4.43 -5.99 -7.26
C LEU A 78 -4.87 -7.41 -6.87
N PHE A 79 -4.00 -8.41 -7.00
CA PHE A 79 -4.35 -9.78 -6.62
C PHE A 79 -4.85 -9.89 -5.17
N ALA A 80 -4.09 -9.32 -4.23
CA ALA A 80 -4.43 -9.43 -2.81
C ALA A 80 -5.68 -8.59 -2.48
N GLU A 81 -5.78 -7.41 -3.05
CA GLU A 81 -6.90 -6.50 -2.84
C GLU A 81 -8.21 -7.10 -3.33
N PHE A 82 -8.24 -7.60 -4.57
CA PHE A 82 -9.43 -8.22 -5.14
C PHE A 82 -9.75 -9.58 -4.52
N LYS A 83 -8.74 -10.32 -4.06
CA LYS A 83 -8.99 -11.54 -3.29
C LYS A 83 -9.75 -11.26 -1.97
N ILE A 84 -9.53 -10.11 -1.35
CA ILE A 84 -10.34 -9.67 -0.21
C ILE A 84 -11.77 -9.31 -0.66
N LEU A 85 -11.91 -8.55 -1.74
CA LEU A 85 -13.21 -8.05 -2.19
C LEU A 85 -14.15 -9.16 -2.63
N ASP A 86 -13.68 -10.11 -3.45
CA ASP A 86 -14.53 -11.12 -4.10
C ASP A 86 -14.10 -12.58 -3.86
N MET A 87 -13.15 -12.80 -2.94
CA MET A 87 -12.58 -14.13 -2.61
C MET A 87 -11.90 -14.83 -3.80
N GLY A 88 -11.43 -14.04 -4.77
CA GLY A 88 -10.69 -14.54 -5.93
C GLY A 88 -11.58 -15.00 -7.09
N VAL A 89 -12.81 -14.51 -7.16
CA VAL A 89 -13.73 -14.84 -8.28
C VAL A 89 -13.19 -14.27 -9.59
N ARG A 90 -12.71 -13.01 -9.60
CA ARG A 90 -12.26 -12.33 -10.82
C ARG A 90 -10.80 -12.58 -11.19
N LEU A 91 -9.90 -12.40 -10.25
CA LEU A 91 -8.46 -12.48 -10.51
C LEU A 91 -7.82 -13.83 -10.11
N GLY A 92 -8.65 -14.78 -9.68
CA GLY A 92 -8.19 -16.12 -9.31
C GLY A 92 -7.96 -16.32 -7.81
N ARG A 93 -8.06 -17.56 -7.38
CA ARG A 93 -7.92 -17.95 -5.96
C ARG A 93 -6.47 -18.03 -5.51
N PHE A 94 -5.54 -18.28 -6.43
CA PHE A 94 -4.14 -18.52 -6.13
C PHE A 94 -3.25 -17.55 -6.89
N ILE A 95 -2.25 -17.01 -6.21
CA ILE A 95 -1.28 -16.09 -6.81
C ILE A 95 -0.54 -16.68 -8.01
N GLY A 96 -0.28 -17.99 -8.01
CA GLY A 96 0.34 -18.70 -9.13
C GLY A 96 -0.51 -18.62 -10.40
N GLN A 97 -1.82 -18.82 -10.28
CA GLN A 97 -2.74 -18.68 -11.40
C GLN A 97 -2.74 -17.26 -11.97
N TYR A 98 -2.82 -16.24 -11.10
CA TYR A 98 -2.78 -14.84 -11.49
C TYR A 98 -1.47 -14.49 -12.22
N ARG A 99 -0.33 -14.93 -11.69
CA ARG A 99 0.99 -14.76 -12.31
C ARG A 99 1.08 -15.41 -13.68
N ASN A 100 0.69 -16.66 -13.79
CA ASN A 100 0.77 -17.40 -15.05
C ASN A 100 -0.17 -16.84 -16.14
N THR A 101 -1.29 -16.22 -15.73
CA THR A 101 -2.25 -15.65 -16.68
C THR A 101 -1.82 -14.29 -17.21
N TYR A 102 -1.22 -13.45 -16.35
CA TYR A 102 -1.03 -12.03 -16.67
C TYR A 102 0.43 -11.57 -16.70
N PHE A 103 1.37 -12.42 -16.30
CA PHE A 103 2.75 -11.97 -16.14
C PHE A 103 3.75 -13.01 -16.67
N ASN A 104 4.92 -12.51 -17.06
CA ASN A 104 6.12 -13.30 -17.26
C ASN A 104 7.11 -13.07 -16.11
N PRO A 105 7.91 -14.10 -15.74
CA PRO A 105 9.09 -13.90 -14.91
C PRO A 105 10.04 -12.88 -15.56
N ASP A 106 10.55 -11.93 -14.76
CA ASP A 106 11.45 -10.88 -15.24
C ASP A 106 12.87 -11.09 -14.71
N LYS A 107 13.05 -10.91 -13.38
CA LYS A 107 14.35 -11.17 -12.74
C LYS A 107 14.32 -12.54 -12.08
N VAL A 108 15.16 -13.44 -12.59
CA VAL A 108 15.25 -14.83 -12.11
C VAL A 108 16.68 -15.18 -11.71
N ASN A 109 16.84 -16.04 -10.70
CA ASN A 109 18.10 -16.67 -10.35
C ASN A 109 17.83 -18.15 -10.02
N GLY A 110 18.16 -19.04 -10.94
CA GLY A 110 17.79 -20.44 -10.88
C GLY A 110 16.26 -20.60 -10.74
N PRO A 111 15.76 -21.32 -9.74
CA PRO A 111 14.33 -21.53 -9.53
C PRO A 111 13.60 -20.33 -8.89
N ILE A 112 14.33 -19.29 -8.49
CA ILE A 112 13.79 -18.14 -7.73
C ILE A 112 13.44 -17.00 -8.69
N VAL A 113 12.17 -16.59 -8.70
CA VAL A 113 11.70 -15.41 -9.44
C VAL A 113 11.57 -14.24 -8.47
N TYR A 114 12.35 -13.18 -8.71
CA TYR A 114 12.35 -11.95 -7.90
C TYR A 114 11.33 -10.91 -8.37
N SER A 115 11.09 -10.82 -9.68
CA SER A 115 10.12 -9.88 -10.22
C SER A 115 9.36 -10.48 -11.41
N TYR A 116 8.21 -9.87 -11.70
CA TYR A 116 7.31 -10.24 -12.76
C TYR A 116 7.00 -9.03 -13.61
N LYS A 117 6.96 -9.20 -14.94
CA LYS A 117 6.57 -8.17 -15.89
C LYS A 117 5.21 -8.52 -16.50
N PRO A 118 4.27 -7.57 -16.61
CA PRO A 118 2.99 -7.83 -17.24
C PRO A 118 3.15 -8.30 -18.70
N LEU A 119 2.30 -9.23 -19.13
CA LEU A 119 2.16 -9.62 -20.53
C LEU A 119 1.54 -8.45 -21.31
N PRO A 120 1.80 -8.37 -22.64
CA PRO A 120 1.09 -7.42 -23.49
C PRO A 120 -0.43 -7.58 -23.36
N GLY A 121 -1.15 -6.49 -23.11
CA GLY A 121 -2.61 -6.49 -22.90
C GLY A 121 -3.09 -6.99 -21.56
N ALA A 122 -2.19 -7.39 -20.64
CA ALA A 122 -2.57 -7.87 -19.31
C ALA A 122 -3.26 -6.80 -18.46
N GLU A 123 -2.85 -5.55 -18.61
CA GLU A 123 -3.44 -4.42 -17.89
C GLU A 123 -4.92 -4.24 -18.25
N ASP A 124 -5.21 -4.16 -19.54
CA ASP A 124 -6.59 -4.01 -20.03
C ASP A 124 -7.46 -5.19 -19.62
N ALA A 125 -6.93 -6.42 -19.75
CA ALA A 125 -7.64 -7.63 -19.37
C ALA A 125 -7.92 -7.72 -17.86
N ILE A 126 -7.03 -7.23 -17.01
CA ILE A 126 -7.25 -7.15 -15.56
C ILE A 126 -8.33 -6.11 -15.25
N TYR A 127 -8.20 -4.91 -15.81
CA TYR A 127 -9.17 -3.83 -15.55
C TYR A 127 -10.56 -4.17 -16.07
N GLU A 128 -10.68 -4.81 -17.23
CA GLU A 128 -11.96 -5.31 -17.73
C GLU A 128 -12.62 -6.26 -16.73
N LYS A 129 -11.87 -7.23 -16.19
CA LYS A 129 -12.40 -8.22 -15.23
C LYS A 129 -12.88 -7.64 -13.91
N ILE A 130 -12.32 -6.52 -13.47
CA ILE A 130 -12.68 -5.90 -12.18
C ILE A 130 -13.65 -4.72 -12.34
N SER A 131 -13.94 -4.31 -13.55
CA SER A 131 -14.70 -3.10 -13.86
C SER A 131 -16.12 -3.10 -13.26
N ASP A 132 -16.77 -4.25 -13.17
CA ASP A 132 -18.14 -4.39 -12.66
C ASP A 132 -18.26 -4.19 -11.13
N ILE A 133 -17.15 -4.25 -10.38
CA ILE A 133 -17.13 -4.00 -8.93
C ILE A 133 -16.25 -2.81 -8.54
N THR A 134 -15.73 -2.06 -9.50
CA THR A 134 -14.79 -0.96 -9.28
C THR A 134 -15.39 0.34 -9.79
N ILE A 135 -15.30 1.38 -8.97
CA ILE A 135 -15.64 2.74 -9.36
C ILE A 135 -14.39 3.60 -9.18
N SER A 136 -13.94 4.24 -10.26
CA SER A 136 -12.86 5.22 -10.21
C SER A 136 -13.45 6.62 -10.26
N MET A 137 -13.10 7.44 -9.27
CA MET A 137 -13.54 8.83 -9.19
C MET A 137 -12.30 9.73 -9.10
N LYS A 138 -12.20 10.69 -10.01
CA LYS A 138 -11.18 11.74 -9.95
C LYS A 138 -11.78 12.97 -9.29
N ALA A 139 -11.06 13.56 -8.34
CA ALA A 139 -11.50 14.79 -7.66
C ALA A 139 -11.83 15.92 -8.65
N ALA A 140 -11.07 16.03 -9.74
CA ALA A 140 -11.26 17.03 -10.78
C ALA A 140 -12.62 16.90 -11.53
N ASP A 141 -13.18 15.67 -11.58
CA ASP A 141 -14.46 15.42 -12.29
C ASP A 141 -15.67 15.82 -11.45
N HIS A 142 -15.51 15.94 -10.13
CA HIS A 142 -16.60 16.16 -9.18
C HIS A 142 -16.45 17.41 -8.32
N LEU A 143 -15.26 17.98 -8.24
CA LEU A 143 -14.95 19.14 -7.42
C LEU A 143 -14.37 20.26 -8.28
N LYS A 144 -14.79 21.49 -8.00
CA LYS A 144 -14.13 22.68 -8.55
C LYS A 144 -12.81 22.87 -7.80
N MET A 145 -11.77 22.21 -8.29
CA MET A 145 -10.43 22.35 -7.72
C MET A 145 -9.77 23.65 -8.20
N PRO A 146 -9.07 24.37 -7.32
CA PRO A 146 -8.21 25.47 -7.76
C PRO A 146 -7.11 24.92 -8.69
N GLU A 147 -6.56 25.78 -9.53
CA GLU A 147 -5.45 25.42 -10.41
C GLU A 147 -4.24 24.94 -9.58
N LEU A 148 -3.61 23.83 -10.00
CA LEU A 148 -2.43 23.30 -9.34
C LEU A 148 -1.22 24.17 -9.68
N VAL A 149 -0.80 24.98 -8.72
CA VAL A 149 0.43 25.79 -8.83
C VAL A 149 1.59 25.03 -8.19
N ASN A 150 2.54 24.60 -9.03
CA ASN A 150 3.76 23.96 -8.55
C ASN A 150 4.83 25.03 -8.30
N THR A 151 5.19 25.25 -7.05
CA THR A 151 6.25 26.17 -6.65
C THR A 151 7.50 25.39 -6.25
N LYS A 152 8.63 25.67 -6.91
CA LYS A 152 9.92 25.13 -6.51
C LYS A 152 10.58 26.04 -5.49
N TYR A 153 10.79 25.53 -4.30
CA TYR A 153 11.61 26.19 -3.29
C TYR A 153 13.04 25.64 -3.39
N MET A 154 13.99 26.50 -3.71
CA MET A 154 15.41 26.14 -3.72
C MET A 154 16.00 26.46 -2.35
N VAL A 155 16.37 25.43 -1.62
CA VAL A 155 17.06 25.56 -0.35
C VAL A 155 18.55 25.36 -0.57
N HIS A 156 19.36 26.31 -0.14
CA HIS A 156 20.81 26.24 -0.21
C HIS A 156 21.37 25.85 1.14
N LEU A 157 22.06 24.71 1.18
CA LEU A 157 22.78 24.26 2.36
C LEU A 157 23.97 25.18 2.62
N SER A 158 24.24 25.47 3.88
CA SER A 158 25.50 26.13 4.28
C SER A 158 26.69 25.22 3.93
N GLU A 159 27.90 25.77 3.81
CA GLU A 159 29.10 24.98 3.48
C GLU A 159 29.35 23.86 4.50
N LYS A 160 29.03 24.10 5.78
CA LYS A 160 29.14 23.09 6.83
C LYS A 160 28.14 21.94 6.66
N GLU A 161 26.92 22.25 6.29
CA GLU A 161 25.83 21.26 6.04
C GLU A 161 26.11 20.49 4.76
N LYS A 162 26.53 21.19 3.71
CA LYS A 162 26.90 20.59 2.44
C LYS A 162 28.03 19.57 2.62
N LYS A 163 29.04 19.89 3.42
CA LYS A 163 30.13 18.96 3.75
C LYS A 163 29.61 17.73 4.45
N LYS A 164 28.74 17.88 5.46
CA LYS A 164 28.11 16.74 6.15
C LYS A 164 27.28 15.86 5.20
N TYR A 165 26.53 16.49 4.29
CA TYR A 165 25.73 15.80 3.30
C TYR A 165 26.61 14.97 2.34
N GLU A 166 27.69 15.55 1.83
CA GLU A 166 28.63 14.84 0.94
C GLU A 166 29.41 13.76 1.68
N ASP A 167 29.81 13.96 2.93
CA ASP A 167 30.44 12.93 3.75
C ASP A 167 29.49 11.74 3.98
N MET A 168 28.25 11.99 4.32
CA MET A 168 27.22 10.94 4.46
C MET A 168 27.01 10.18 3.16
N LYS A 169 26.95 10.91 2.05
CA LYS A 169 26.77 10.34 0.71
C LYS A 169 27.95 9.45 0.29
N ALA A 170 29.18 9.88 0.59
CA ALA A 170 30.39 9.18 0.18
C ALA A 170 30.74 7.99 1.11
N LYS A 171 30.59 8.17 2.41
CA LYS A 171 31.07 7.22 3.41
C LYS A 171 29.98 6.31 3.99
N LEU A 172 28.69 6.59 3.69
CA LEU A 172 27.52 5.96 4.31
C LEU A 172 27.45 6.17 5.84
N VAL A 173 28.25 7.07 6.38
CA VAL A 173 28.38 7.37 7.81
C VAL A 173 28.37 8.88 8.00
N LEU A 174 27.66 9.34 9.01
CA LEU A 174 27.69 10.73 9.49
C LEU A 174 28.09 10.72 10.96
N GLU A 175 29.20 11.37 11.26
CA GLU A 175 29.66 11.62 12.63
C GLU A 175 28.96 12.87 13.19
N LEU A 176 28.31 12.71 14.33
CA LEU A 176 27.67 13.78 15.09
C LEU A 176 28.27 13.84 16.50
N PRO A 177 28.19 14.98 17.20
CA PRO A 177 28.65 15.07 18.59
C PRO A 177 27.99 14.05 19.54
N GLU A 178 26.78 13.61 19.21
CA GLU A 178 25.97 12.68 19.99
C GLU A 178 26.09 11.21 19.52
N GLY A 179 26.90 10.91 18.48
CA GLY A 179 27.11 9.57 17.95
C GLY A 179 27.17 9.51 16.42
N GLU A 180 27.25 8.30 15.88
CA GLU A 180 27.34 8.05 14.46
C GLU A 180 25.97 7.64 13.87
N ILE A 181 25.63 8.17 12.69
CA ILE A 181 24.51 7.71 11.89
C ILE A 181 25.05 6.95 10.68
N THR A 182 24.75 5.65 10.60
CA THR A 182 25.18 4.79 9.49
C THR A 182 24.02 4.45 8.56
N ALA A 183 24.29 4.31 7.27
CA ALA A 183 23.34 3.83 6.27
C ALA A 183 23.79 2.44 5.79
N ALA A 184 23.01 1.41 6.12
CA ALA A 184 23.35 0.02 5.81
C ALA A 184 23.30 -0.32 4.32
N ASN A 185 22.60 0.48 3.49
CA ASN A 185 22.48 0.30 2.05
C ASN A 185 22.02 1.60 1.36
N ALA A 186 22.05 1.62 0.02
CA ALA A 186 21.68 2.78 -0.79
C ALA A 186 20.24 3.28 -0.56
N ALA A 187 19.29 2.40 -0.26
CA ALA A 187 17.91 2.80 0.00
C ALA A 187 17.78 3.52 1.34
N SER A 188 18.46 3.01 2.37
CA SER A 188 18.49 3.67 3.68
C SER A 188 19.28 5.00 3.63
N LEU A 189 20.33 5.09 2.81
CA LEU A 189 21.06 6.32 2.55
C LEU A 189 20.15 7.41 1.95
N SER A 190 19.40 7.10 0.91
CA SER A 190 18.49 8.05 0.28
C SER A 190 17.48 8.64 1.28
N GLY A 191 16.87 7.79 2.12
CA GLY A 191 15.96 8.22 3.17
C GLY A 191 16.62 9.15 4.20
N LYS A 192 17.84 8.82 4.64
CA LYS A 192 18.59 9.63 5.61
C LYS A 192 19.06 10.96 5.04
N LEU A 193 19.52 10.98 3.78
CA LEU A 193 19.88 12.22 3.09
C LEU A 193 18.66 13.14 2.93
N SER A 194 17.49 12.58 2.60
CA SER A 194 16.25 13.36 2.53
C SER A 194 15.85 13.94 3.89
N GLN A 195 15.92 13.14 4.96
CA GLN A 195 15.65 13.61 6.32
C GLN A 195 16.62 14.72 6.74
N MET A 196 17.91 14.57 6.44
CA MET A 196 18.92 15.56 6.75
C MET A 196 18.67 16.88 6.00
N ALA A 197 18.26 16.81 4.72
CA ALA A 197 17.92 18.00 3.94
C ALA A 197 16.63 18.69 4.39
N LEU A 198 15.71 17.99 5.06
CA LEU A 198 14.45 18.53 5.58
C LEU A 198 14.54 19.04 7.03
N SER A 199 15.57 18.64 7.78
CA SER A 199 15.78 19.06 9.18
C SER A 199 16.64 20.31 9.32
N LEU A 200 16.98 20.92 8.22
CA LEU A 200 17.74 22.17 8.08
C LEU A 200 16.84 23.30 7.64
#